data_c3f650396f0d06c861185bb1fbbd3b4b
#
_entry.id   c3f650396f0d06c861185bb1fbbd3b4b
#
_cell.length_a   1.000
_cell.length_b   1.000
_cell.length_c   1.000
_cell.angle_alpha   90.00
_cell.angle_beta   90.00
_cell.angle_gamma   90.00
#
_symmetry.space_group_name_H-M   'P 1'
#
loop_
_entity.id
_entity.type
_entity.pdbx_description
1 polymer ?
#
loop_
_entity_poly.entity_id
_entity_poly.type
_entity_poly.pdbx_seq_one_letter_code
_entity_poly.pdbx_strand_id
1 'polypeptide(L)'
;MTDNDTLIPQEIYVGIDGKEYRIYPMKLKDYPKVDRLFSKIDDMYLFLNLPTIREDKDGNPMLNDKGQPMLNFTAYNAMCELFEMALKIDRKRVMEIVDVSNGVEILDKFRGISGLKKKIQTDLAKQTAGLIM
;
A
#
# COMPACT_ATOMS: atom_id res chain seq x y z
N MET A 1 6.81 1.54 -35.06
CA MET A 1 6.39 2.05 -33.79
C MET A 1 6.34 3.55 -33.80
N THR A 2 5.42 4.05 -33.18
CA THR A 2 5.23 5.49 -33.11
C THR A 2 5.31 5.92 -31.63
N ASP A 3 5.42 7.22 -31.41
CA ASP A 3 5.40 7.75 -30.06
C ASP A 3 4.11 7.45 -29.32
N ASN A 4 3.05 7.09 -30.05
CA ASN A 4 1.78 6.73 -29.43
C ASN A 4 1.88 5.51 -28.52
N ASP A 5 2.77 4.56 -28.84
CA ASP A 5 2.92 3.38 -28.00
C ASP A 5 3.45 3.72 -26.61
N THR A 6 4.28 4.76 -26.52
CA THR A 6 4.81 5.20 -25.22
C THR A 6 3.80 6.04 -24.45
N LEU A 7 2.77 6.57 -25.11
CA LEU A 7 1.75 7.40 -24.50
C LEU A 7 0.52 6.60 -24.06
N ILE A 8 0.36 5.37 -24.56
CA ILE A 8 -0.76 4.52 -24.19
C ILE A 8 -0.47 3.89 -22.83
N PRO A 9 -1.33 4.10 -21.82
CA PRO A 9 -1.14 3.47 -20.53
C PRO A 9 -1.13 1.95 -20.68
N GLN A 10 -0.12 1.31 -20.13
CA GLN A 10 -0.05 -0.14 -20.13
C GLN A 10 -1.03 -0.72 -19.14
N GLU A 11 -1.66 -1.81 -19.52
CA GLU A 11 -2.50 -2.56 -18.60
C GLU A 11 -1.60 -3.49 -17.80
N ILE A 12 -1.69 -3.40 -16.47
CA ILE A 12 -0.91 -4.20 -15.54
C ILE A 12 -1.84 -5.13 -14.80
N TYR A 13 -1.44 -6.38 -14.68
CA TYR A 13 -2.24 -7.41 -14.04
C TYR A 13 -1.46 -8.12 -12.96
N VAL A 14 -2.17 -8.66 -11.99
CA VAL A 14 -1.60 -9.55 -10.97
C VAL A 14 -2.42 -10.84 -10.97
N GLY A 15 -1.73 -11.98 -10.87
CA GLY A 15 -2.39 -13.28 -10.77
C GLY A 15 -2.69 -13.60 -9.31
N ILE A 16 -3.94 -13.95 -9.03
CA ILE A 16 -4.38 -14.36 -7.70
C ILE A 16 -5.28 -15.58 -7.87
N ASP A 17 -4.86 -16.69 -7.29
CA ASP A 17 -5.64 -17.96 -7.34
C ASP A 17 -6.08 -18.34 -8.75
N GLY A 18 -5.18 -18.21 -9.72
CA GLY A 18 -5.45 -18.59 -11.11
C GLY A 18 -6.26 -17.59 -11.90
N LYS A 19 -6.62 -16.46 -11.32
CA LYS A 19 -7.31 -15.36 -11.99
C LYS A 19 -6.40 -14.17 -12.12
N GLU A 20 -6.54 -13.43 -13.23
CA GLU A 20 -5.83 -12.18 -13.40
C GLU A 20 -6.70 -11.01 -12.98
N TYR A 21 -6.15 -10.15 -12.14
CA TYR A 21 -6.80 -8.92 -11.70
C TYR A 21 -6.02 -7.74 -12.23
N ARG A 22 -6.73 -6.78 -12.83
CA ARG A 22 -6.10 -5.58 -13.35
C ARG A 22 -5.74 -4.64 -12.20
N ILE A 23 -4.55 -4.03 -12.31
CA ILE A 23 -4.13 -2.95 -11.41
C ILE A 23 -4.42 -1.63 -12.12
N TYR A 24 -5.15 -0.74 -11.48
CA TYR A 24 -5.55 0.54 -12.05
C TYR A 24 -4.66 1.66 -11.53
N PRO A 25 -4.22 2.58 -12.39
CA PRO A 25 -3.46 3.73 -11.93
C PRO A 25 -4.35 4.68 -11.14
N MET A 26 -3.75 5.41 -10.21
CA MET A 26 -4.49 6.44 -9.48
C MET A 26 -4.82 7.61 -10.40
N LYS A 27 -5.87 8.35 -10.07
CA LYS A 27 -6.18 9.61 -10.74
C LYS A 27 -5.40 10.74 -10.09
N LEU A 28 -5.10 11.80 -10.87
CA LEU A 28 -4.35 12.93 -10.34
C LEU A 28 -5.01 13.55 -9.11
N LYS A 29 -6.33 13.61 -9.08
CA LYS A 29 -7.05 14.15 -7.93
C LYS A 29 -6.83 13.37 -6.66
N ASP A 30 -6.47 12.09 -6.77
CA ASP A 30 -6.28 11.20 -5.62
C ASP A 30 -4.82 11.16 -5.15
N TYR A 31 -3.91 11.83 -5.85
CA TYR A 31 -2.49 11.80 -5.51
C TYR A 31 -2.20 12.17 -4.05
N PRO A 32 -2.72 13.27 -3.52
CA PRO A 32 -2.42 13.62 -2.12
C PRO A 32 -2.93 12.57 -1.13
N LYS A 33 -4.08 11.97 -1.43
CA LYS A 33 -4.64 10.91 -0.59
C LYS A 33 -3.79 9.65 -0.66
N VAL A 34 -3.41 9.23 -1.85
CA VAL A 34 -2.58 8.03 -2.06
C VAL A 34 -1.23 8.19 -1.37
N ASP A 35 -0.61 9.34 -1.52
CA ASP A 35 0.66 9.63 -0.87
C ASP A 35 0.55 9.52 0.66
N ARG A 36 -0.52 10.08 1.24
CA ARG A 36 -0.75 9.97 2.68
C ARG A 36 -0.98 8.53 3.10
N LEU A 37 -1.72 7.76 2.33
CA LEU A 37 -1.98 6.36 2.66
C LEU A 37 -0.68 5.55 2.66
N PHE A 38 0.16 5.73 1.65
CA PHE A 38 1.46 5.05 1.61
C PHE A 38 2.36 5.46 2.77
N SER A 39 2.26 6.70 3.24
CA SER A 39 3.08 7.15 4.36
C SER A 39 2.71 6.49 5.69
N LYS A 40 1.53 5.89 5.77
CA LYS A 40 1.03 5.27 7.01
C LYS A 40 1.31 3.78 7.08
N ILE A 41 1.86 3.18 6.04
CA ILE A 41 2.03 1.74 5.96
C ILE A 41 3.47 1.37 5.65
N ASP A 42 3.78 0.10 5.93
CA ASP A 42 4.97 -0.55 5.39
C ASP A 42 4.51 -1.35 4.17
N ASP A 43 5.04 -1.03 3.00
CA ASP A 43 4.61 -1.67 1.76
C ASP A 43 5.48 -2.86 1.36
N MET A 44 6.45 -3.22 2.17
CA MET A 44 7.26 -4.42 1.98
C MET A 44 6.90 -5.52 2.98
N TYR A 45 6.69 -5.14 4.23
CA TYR A 45 6.35 -6.06 5.30
C TYR A 45 4.92 -5.79 5.75
N LEU A 46 3.97 -6.28 4.97
CA LEU A 46 2.56 -5.95 5.15
C LEU A 46 2.00 -6.35 6.51
N PHE A 47 2.59 -7.40 7.15
CA PHE A 47 2.15 -7.81 8.48
C PHE A 47 2.36 -6.73 9.54
N LEU A 48 3.25 -5.76 9.27
CA LEU A 48 3.44 -4.63 10.18
C LEU A 48 2.26 -3.66 10.19
N ASN A 49 1.37 -3.78 9.21
CA ASN A 49 0.19 -2.92 9.11
C ASN A 49 -1.04 -3.51 9.80
N LEU A 50 -0.91 -4.71 10.38
CA LEU A 50 -2.03 -5.33 11.09
C LEU A 50 -2.40 -4.51 12.33
N PRO A 51 -3.66 -4.62 12.78
CA PRO A 51 -4.08 -3.86 13.95
C PRO A 51 -3.22 -4.16 15.16
N THR A 52 -2.85 -3.12 15.90
CA THR A 52 -2.04 -3.23 17.11
C THR A 52 -2.82 -2.75 18.31
N ILE A 53 -2.44 -3.22 19.50
CA ILE A 53 -3.07 -2.79 20.75
C ILE A 53 -2.63 -1.35 21.04
N ARG A 54 -3.60 -0.48 21.33
CA ARG A 54 -3.31 0.90 21.74
C ARG A 54 -2.76 0.92 23.13
N GLU A 55 -1.72 1.70 23.36
CA GLU A 55 -1.07 1.82 24.65
C GLU A 55 -1.17 3.25 25.17
N ASP A 56 -1.20 3.40 26.50
CA ASP A 56 -1.16 4.70 27.14
C ASP A 56 0.30 5.17 27.30
N LYS A 57 0.50 6.29 28.02
CA LYS A 57 1.83 6.89 28.21
C LYS A 57 2.83 5.93 28.85
N ASP A 58 2.34 5.03 29.70
CA ASP A 58 3.18 4.12 30.47
C ASP A 58 3.37 2.77 29.79
N GLY A 59 2.88 2.62 28.55
CA GLY A 59 2.98 1.38 27.81
C GLY A 59 1.94 0.34 28.18
N ASN A 60 0.92 0.72 28.95
CA ASN A 60 -0.14 -0.21 29.33
C ASN A 60 -1.23 -0.25 28.26
N PRO A 61 -1.83 -1.44 28.00
CA PRO A 61 -2.91 -1.54 27.02
C PRO A 61 -4.10 -0.66 27.44
N MET A 62 -4.64 0.08 26.47
CA MET A 62 -5.87 0.83 26.68
C MET A 62 -7.06 -0.12 26.51
N LEU A 63 -7.99 -0.08 27.46
CA LEU A 63 -9.15 -0.96 27.48
C LEU A 63 -10.43 -0.17 27.21
N ASN A 64 -11.38 -0.82 26.52
CA ASN A 64 -12.70 -0.24 26.31
C ASN A 64 -13.60 -0.48 27.54
N ASP A 65 -14.85 -0.06 27.47
CA ASP A 65 -15.80 -0.19 28.57
C ASP A 65 -16.06 -1.64 28.99
N LYS A 66 -15.80 -2.59 28.09
CA LYS A 66 -15.98 -4.02 28.36
C LYS A 66 -14.69 -4.69 28.85
N GLY A 67 -13.64 -3.92 29.08
CA GLY A 67 -12.37 -4.46 29.54
C GLY A 67 -11.56 -5.13 28.43
N GLN A 68 -11.90 -4.91 27.18
CA GLN A 68 -11.19 -5.48 26.03
C GLN A 68 -10.14 -4.50 25.51
N PRO A 69 -8.99 -5.00 25.00
CA PRO A 69 -7.98 -4.11 24.43
C PRO A 69 -8.53 -3.30 23.24
N MET A 70 -8.20 -2.01 23.23
CA MET A 70 -8.51 -1.15 22.09
C MET A 70 -7.44 -1.34 21.04
N LEU A 71 -7.85 -1.40 19.76
CA LEU A 71 -6.93 -1.62 18.66
C LEU A 71 -6.76 -0.37 17.82
N ASN A 72 -5.54 -0.22 17.30
CA ASN A 72 -5.21 0.83 16.35
C ASN A 72 -5.26 0.23 14.94
N PHE A 73 -6.18 0.72 14.12
CA PHE A 73 -6.39 0.25 12.75
C PHE A 73 -5.84 1.21 11.70
N THR A 74 -5.10 2.25 12.10
CA THR A 74 -4.68 3.30 11.16
C THR A 74 -3.91 2.75 9.96
N ALA A 75 -2.85 1.98 10.21
CA ALA A 75 -2.08 1.40 9.11
C ALA A 75 -2.88 0.34 8.36
N TYR A 76 -3.64 -0.48 9.06
CA TYR A 76 -4.46 -1.52 8.45
C TYR A 76 -5.49 -0.92 7.49
N ASN A 77 -6.21 0.11 7.92
CA ASN A 77 -7.21 0.75 7.08
C ASN A 77 -6.57 1.43 5.87
N ALA A 78 -5.42 2.07 6.05
CA ALA A 78 -4.69 2.71 4.95
C ALA A 78 -4.27 1.67 3.91
N MET A 79 -3.74 0.54 4.36
CA MET A 79 -3.35 -0.55 3.47
C MET A 79 -4.55 -1.09 2.68
N CYS A 80 -5.65 -1.38 3.37
CA CYS A 80 -6.85 -1.90 2.70
C CYS A 80 -7.40 -0.91 1.69
N GLU A 81 -7.39 0.39 2.00
CA GLU A 81 -7.87 1.41 1.08
C GLU A 81 -7.03 1.48 -0.17
N LEU A 82 -5.71 1.32 -0.04
CA LEU A 82 -4.83 1.26 -1.20
C LEU A 82 -5.18 0.07 -2.12
N PHE A 83 -5.45 -1.09 -1.54
CA PHE A 83 -5.88 -2.25 -2.33
C PHE A 83 -7.22 -2.01 -3.02
N GLU A 84 -8.17 -1.39 -2.32
CA GLU A 84 -9.46 -1.04 -2.92
C GLU A 84 -9.28 -0.11 -4.12
N MET A 85 -8.38 0.86 -4.03
CA MET A 85 -8.08 1.77 -5.13
C MET A 85 -7.36 1.07 -6.27
N ALA A 86 -6.36 0.26 -5.97
CA ALA A 86 -5.55 -0.41 -6.99
C ALA A 86 -6.35 -1.42 -7.79
N LEU A 87 -7.23 -2.17 -7.15
CA LEU A 87 -7.99 -3.25 -7.77
C LEU A 87 -9.41 -2.83 -8.15
N LYS A 88 -9.89 -1.70 -7.65
CA LYS A 88 -11.27 -1.21 -7.83
C LYS A 88 -12.29 -2.24 -7.40
N ILE A 89 -12.08 -2.81 -6.23
CA ILE A 89 -13.01 -3.74 -5.58
C ILE A 89 -13.26 -3.26 -4.16
N ASP A 90 -14.31 -3.77 -3.53
CA ASP A 90 -14.63 -3.35 -2.17
C ASP A 90 -13.75 -4.04 -1.13
N ARG A 91 -13.81 -3.55 0.12
CA ARG A 91 -13.01 -4.06 1.23
C ARG A 91 -13.23 -5.54 1.47
N LYS A 92 -14.46 -5.98 1.38
CA LYS A 92 -14.79 -7.38 1.61
C LYS A 92 -14.06 -8.29 0.61
N ARG A 93 -14.04 -7.88 -0.66
CA ARG A 93 -13.36 -8.66 -1.69
C ARG A 93 -11.84 -8.61 -1.52
N VAL A 94 -11.31 -7.45 -1.13
CA VAL A 94 -9.88 -7.31 -0.81
C VAL A 94 -9.50 -8.35 0.25
N MET A 95 -10.27 -8.46 1.30
CA MET A 95 -9.95 -9.38 2.39
C MET A 95 -10.06 -10.84 2.00
N GLU A 96 -10.82 -11.14 0.96
CA GLU A 96 -10.93 -12.52 0.46
C GLU A 96 -9.74 -12.93 -0.39
N ILE A 97 -9.16 -12.01 -1.17
CA ILE A 97 -8.19 -12.39 -2.20
C ILE A 97 -6.77 -11.89 -1.93
N VAL A 98 -6.59 -10.83 -1.14
CA VAL A 98 -5.26 -10.25 -0.89
C VAL A 98 -4.65 -10.87 0.36
N ASP A 99 -3.40 -11.31 0.23
CA ASP A 99 -2.60 -11.80 1.36
C ASP A 99 -1.29 -11.03 1.45
N VAL A 100 -0.44 -11.39 2.42
CA VAL A 100 0.82 -10.67 2.62
C VAL A 100 1.79 -10.86 1.45
N SER A 101 1.65 -11.95 0.70
CA SER A 101 2.53 -12.24 -0.44
C SER A 101 2.10 -11.48 -1.68
N ASN A 102 0.86 -11.68 -2.13
CA ASN A 102 0.39 -11.00 -3.35
C ASN A 102 0.19 -9.51 -3.14
N GLY A 103 -0.05 -9.08 -1.90
CA GLY A 103 -0.25 -7.67 -1.58
C GLY A 103 0.97 -6.82 -1.87
N VAL A 104 2.18 -7.33 -1.61
CA VAL A 104 3.41 -6.60 -1.93
C VAL A 104 3.49 -6.35 -3.43
N GLU A 105 3.21 -7.36 -4.23
CA GLU A 105 3.22 -7.23 -5.69
C GLU A 105 2.17 -6.23 -6.17
N ILE A 106 0.97 -6.28 -5.59
CA ILE A 106 -0.11 -5.36 -5.97
C ILE A 106 0.31 -3.92 -5.71
N LEU A 107 0.82 -3.62 -4.53
CA LEU A 107 1.23 -2.26 -4.18
C LEU A 107 2.40 -1.77 -5.02
N ASP A 108 3.36 -2.65 -5.31
CA ASP A 108 4.50 -2.30 -6.14
C ASP A 108 4.05 -1.95 -7.56
N LYS A 109 3.17 -2.76 -8.13
CA LYS A 109 2.62 -2.49 -9.46
C LYS A 109 1.75 -1.24 -9.48
N PHE A 110 0.98 -1.01 -8.42
CA PHE A 110 0.16 0.20 -8.30
C PHE A 110 1.03 1.46 -8.28
N ARG A 111 2.13 1.45 -7.51
CA ARG A 111 3.09 2.56 -7.53
C ARG A 111 3.66 2.77 -8.92
N GLY A 112 4.09 1.69 -9.57
CA GLY A 112 4.71 1.77 -10.89
C GLY A 112 3.79 2.35 -11.94
N ILE A 113 2.57 1.82 -12.06
CA ILE A 113 1.63 2.28 -13.08
C ILE A 113 1.10 3.68 -12.78
N SER A 114 1.12 4.09 -11.51
CA SER A 114 0.69 5.44 -11.09
C SER A 114 1.82 6.46 -11.17
N GLY A 115 3.03 6.04 -11.56
CA GLY A 115 4.16 6.96 -11.67
C GLY A 115 4.79 7.34 -10.35
N LEU A 116 4.46 6.65 -9.26
CA LEU A 116 5.02 6.92 -7.94
C LEU A 116 6.31 6.14 -7.76
N LYS A 117 7.36 6.83 -7.28
CA LYS A 117 8.63 6.19 -6.97
C LYS A 117 8.67 5.80 -5.50
N LYS A 118 9.35 4.70 -5.21
CA LYS A 118 9.57 4.31 -3.82
C LYS A 118 10.51 5.30 -3.18
N LYS A 119 10.01 6.04 -2.21
CA LYS A 119 10.75 7.11 -1.55
C LYS A 119 12.00 6.60 -0.85
N ILE A 120 11.90 5.43 -0.19
CA ILE A 120 13.02 4.83 0.52
C ILE A 120 14.18 4.53 -0.42
N GLN A 121 13.90 3.99 -1.60
CA GLN A 121 14.95 3.68 -2.57
C GLN A 121 15.65 4.94 -3.05
N THR A 122 14.90 6.02 -3.26
CA THR A 122 15.47 7.29 -3.66
C THR A 122 16.40 7.84 -2.58
N ASP A 123 15.98 7.79 -1.32
CA ASP A 123 16.77 8.27 -0.20
C ASP A 123 18.05 7.45 -0.01
N LEU A 124 17.94 6.13 -0.13
CA LEU A 124 19.09 5.25 -0.05
C LEU A 124 20.10 5.51 -1.16
N ALA A 125 19.63 5.73 -2.38
CA ALA A 125 20.48 6.04 -3.51
C ALA A 125 21.25 7.34 -3.28
N LYS A 126 20.58 8.36 -2.75
CA LYS A 126 21.24 9.62 -2.42
C LYS A 126 22.28 9.47 -1.33
N GLN A 127 21.98 8.70 -0.29
CA GLN A 127 22.91 8.46 0.81
C GLN A 127 24.13 7.71 0.31
N THR A 128 23.93 6.69 -0.50
CA THR A 128 25.02 5.90 -1.07
C THR A 128 25.92 6.76 -1.94
N ALA A 129 25.34 7.59 -2.79
CA ALA A 129 26.10 8.50 -3.64
C ALA A 129 26.93 9.47 -2.79
N GLY A 130 26.37 9.97 -1.70
CA GLY A 130 27.07 10.84 -0.79
C GLY A 130 28.24 10.16 -0.07
N LEU A 131 28.08 8.90 0.26
CA LEU A 131 29.13 8.14 0.95
C LEU A 131 30.29 7.78 0.04
N ILE A 132 30.05 7.58 -1.23
CA ILE A 132 31.06 7.22 -2.20
C ILE A 132 31.93 8.41 -2.56
N MET A 133 31.37 9.57 -2.48
CA MET A 133 32.07 10.82 -2.77
C MET A 133 32.80 11.33 -1.53
#